data_2236b536fbdd328b947f816d066a79d3
#
_entry.id   2236b536fbdd328b947f816d066a79d3
#
_cell.length_a   1.000
_cell.length_b   1.000
_cell.length_c   1.000
_cell.angle_alpha   90.00
_cell.angle_beta   90.00
_cell.angle_gamma   90.00
#
_symmetry.space_group_name_H-M   'P 1'
#
loop_
_entity.id
_entity.type
_entity.pdbx_description
1 polymer ?
#
loop_
_entity_poly.entity_id
_entity_poly.type
_entity_poly.pdbx_seq_one_letter_code
_entity_poly.pdbx_strand_id
1 'polypeptide(L)'
;NASFIRNGKIEEVKCFEDIEELEFDDIGILEAAVTSGGLSTMPWTFEGKLKRLENKTLRYKGHWDQMKSYRELGLFSDEKITFKNSNFSPREFYHSLLEPKLGFDDRLDICLMRVDGYGFNNNKKSGIRYEVVEKYDDKTQFMAMEKWTGWHASIVMQKIMDGTIKPGAYPIEKALSGNDFYNEIIKRNYNIKFSKIN
;
A
#
# COMPACT_ATOMS: atom_id res chain seq x y z
N ASN A 1 2.17 9.83 10.45
CA ASN A 1 3.08 10.28 9.40
C ASN A 1 3.65 9.08 8.65
N ALA A 2 4.05 9.28 7.40
CA ALA A 2 4.77 8.33 6.57
C ALA A 2 6.17 8.86 6.27
N SER A 3 7.14 7.94 6.08
CA SER A 3 8.49 8.29 5.64
C SER A 3 8.63 8.05 4.15
N PHE A 4 8.91 9.11 3.38
CA PHE A 4 9.16 9.07 1.95
C PHE A 4 10.59 9.47 1.64
N ILE A 5 11.05 9.25 0.41
CA ILE A 5 12.28 9.87 -0.09
C ILE A 5 11.87 10.98 -1.06
N ARG A 6 12.32 12.20 -0.76
CA ARG A 6 12.20 13.37 -1.63
C ARG A 6 13.56 14.05 -1.78
N ASN A 7 13.93 14.37 -3.00
CA ASN A 7 15.27 14.93 -3.31
C ASN A 7 16.43 14.09 -2.74
N GLY A 8 16.26 12.76 -2.68
CA GLY A 8 17.28 11.83 -2.20
C GLY A 8 17.38 11.69 -0.68
N LYS A 9 16.53 12.35 0.10
CA LYS A 9 16.53 12.32 1.57
C LYS A 9 15.19 11.85 2.11
N ILE A 10 15.24 11.23 3.29
CA ILE A 10 14.01 10.84 4.02
C ILE A 10 13.31 12.12 4.51
N GLU A 11 12.02 12.19 4.25
CA GLU A 11 11.12 13.27 4.66
C GLU A 11 9.85 12.65 5.28
N GLU A 12 9.41 13.21 6.41
CA GLU A 12 8.12 12.84 6.99
C GLU A 12 6.98 13.59 6.31
N VAL A 13 5.96 12.84 5.88
CA VAL A 13 4.76 13.38 5.24
C VAL A 13 3.54 13.04 6.08
N LYS A 14 2.64 14.00 6.25
CA LYS A 14 1.41 13.81 7.01
C LYS A 14 0.44 12.90 6.25
N CYS A 15 -0.24 12.02 6.99
CA CYS A 15 -1.31 11.20 6.43
C CYS A 15 -2.47 12.08 5.92
N PHE A 16 -3.15 11.59 4.88
CA PHE A 16 -4.27 12.23 4.19
C PHE A 16 -3.90 13.56 3.48
N GLU A 17 -2.61 13.73 3.19
CA GLU A 17 -2.10 14.82 2.37
C GLU A 17 -1.63 14.29 0.99
N ASP A 18 -1.21 15.19 0.12
CA ASP A 18 -0.73 14.90 -1.25
C ASP A 18 -1.75 14.07 -2.06
N ILE A 19 -3.03 14.43 -1.98
CA ILE A 19 -4.09 13.74 -2.70
C ILE A 19 -3.91 13.98 -4.20
N GLU A 20 -3.95 12.90 -4.97
CA GLU A 20 -3.93 12.93 -6.44
C GLU A 20 -5.00 12.00 -7.02
N GLU A 21 -5.51 12.34 -8.19
CA GLU A 21 -6.43 11.48 -8.91
C GLU A 21 -5.66 10.55 -9.85
N LEU A 22 -6.03 9.28 -9.85
CA LEU A 22 -5.47 8.24 -10.72
C LEU A 22 -6.60 7.49 -11.40
N GLU A 23 -6.48 7.31 -12.71
CA GLU A 23 -7.41 6.50 -13.47
C GLU A 23 -6.92 5.05 -13.56
N PHE A 24 -7.81 4.10 -13.32
CA PHE A 24 -7.62 2.68 -13.55
C PHE A 24 -8.64 2.19 -14.56
N ASP A 25 -8.16 1.44 -15.57
CA ASP A 25 -9.02 0.79 -16.55
C ASP A 25 -10.11 -0.04 -15.82
N ASP A 26 -11.35 0.04 -16.28
CA ASP A 26 -12.52 -0.69 -15.77
C ASP A 26 -12.96 -0.34 -14.33
N ILE A 27 -12.24 0.54 -13.62
CA ILE A 27 -12.59 0.98 -12.26
C ILE A 27 -12.99 2.47 -12.25
N GLY A 28 -12.32 3.28 -13.08
CA GLY A 28 -12.52 4.72 -13.16
C GLY A 28 -11.51 5.51 -12.31
N ILE A 29 -11.90 6.73 -11.94
CA ILE A 29 -11.05 7.66 -11.20
C ILE A 29 -11.08 7.33 -9.71
N LEU A 30 -9.89 7.15 -9.16
CA LEU A 30 -9.63 6.95 -7.74
C LEU A 30 -8.77 8.07 -7.19
N GLU A 31 -8.81 8.26 -5.90
CA GLU A 31 -7.93 9.19 -5.18
C GLU A 31 -6.85 8.41 -4.43
N ALA A 32 -5.61 8.86 -4.58
CA ALA A 32 -4.45 8.34 -3.87
C ALA A 32 -3.96 9.36 -2.85
N ALA A 33 -3.87 8.98 -1.59
CA ALA A 33 -3.34 9.83 -0.53
C ALA A 33 -2.29 9.12 0.32
N VAL A 34 -1.49 9.92 1.01
CA VAL A 34 -0.51 9.41 1.97
C VAL A 34 -1.21 8.71 3.12
N THR A 35 -0.77 7.50 3.43
CA THR A 35 -1.12 6.79 4.66
C THR A 35 0.15 6.31 5.36
N SER A 36 0.06 5.92 6.63
CA SER A 36 1.24 5.46 7.36
C SER A 36 1.69 4.06 6.90
N GLY A 37 3.00 3.79 6.94
CA GLY A 37 3.59 2.45 6.92
C GLY A 37 3.75 1.75 5.56
N GLY A 38 3.32 2.34 4.45
CA GLY A 38 3.30 1.67 3.13
C GLY A 38 4.66 1.29 2.55
N LEU A 39 5.74 1.95 2.93
CA LEU A 39 7.08 1.67 2.43
C LEU A 39 7.94 0.82 3.38
N SER A 40 7.49 0.61 4.63
CA SER A 40 8.23 -0.12 5.65
C SER A 40 9.71 0.34 5.74
N THR A 41 10.67 -0.53 5.46
CA THR A 41 12.11 -0.26 5.57
C THR A 41 12.74 0.39 4.32
N MET A 42 12.00 0.47 3.22
CA MET A 42 12.53 0.95 1.94
C MET A 42 13.12 2.36 1.97
N PRO A 43 12.58 3.35 2.70
CA PRO A 43 13.18 4.68 2.76
C PRO A 43 14.63 4.63 3.24
N TRP A 44 14.92 3.89 4.30
CA TRP A 44 16.29 3.73 4.83
C TRP A 44 17.20 2.89 3.93
N THR A 45 16.63 1.93 3.21
CA THR A 45 17.40 1.10 2.25
C THR A 45 17.82 1.90 1.02
N PHE A 46 16.99 2.84 0.58
CA PHE A 46 17.17 3.55 -0.69
C PHE A 46 17.50 5.04 -0.55
N GLU A 47 17.66 5.57 0.66
CA GLU A 47 18.13 6.92 0.88
C GLU A 47 19.47 7.17 0.16
N GLY A 48 19.58 8.30 -0.52
CA GLY A 48 20.74 8.64 -1.34
C GLY A 48 20.87 7.85 -2.66
N LYS A 49 20.07 6.79 -2.87
CA LYS A 49 20.08 5.99 -4.11
C LYS A 49 18.94 6.36 -5.04
N LEU A 50 17.77 6.66 -4.47
CA LEU A 50 16.61 7.13 -5.21
C LEU A 50 16.38 8.62 -4.94
N LYS A 51 16.00 9.36 -5.97
CA LYS A 51 15.59 10.76 -5.80
C LYS A 51 14.22 10.89 -5.18
N ARG A 52 13.31 9.94 -5.48
CA ARG A 52 11.94 9.91 -5.00
C ARG A 52 11.54 8.46 -4.74
N LEU A 53 10.87 8.23 -3.61
CA LEU A 53 10.21 6.98 -3.26
C LEU A 53 8.99 7.31 -2.41
N GLU A 54 7.81 7.00 -2.92
CA GLU A 54 6.55 7.32 -2.28
C GLU A 54 5.58 6.14 -2.40
N ASN A 55 4.68 6.03 -1.45
CA ASN A 55 3.54 5.10 -1.48
C ASN A 55 2.28 5.84 -1.07
N LYS A 56 1.21 5.65 -1.83
CA LYS A 56 -0.10 6.21 -1.55
C LYS A 56 -1.15 5.13 -1.59
N THR A 57 -2.17 5.27 -0.78
CA THR A 57 -3.30 4.34 -0.73
C THR A 57 -4.43 4.86 -1.59
N LEU A 58 -4.96 3.98 -2.44
CA LEU A 58 -6.08 4.27 -3.33
C LEU A 58 -7.42 4.12 -2.60
N ARG A 59 -8.34 5.04 -2.86
CA ARG A 59 -9.73 4.97 -2.40
C ARG A 59 -10.64 5.61 -3.45
N TYR A 60 -11.93 5.33 -3.35
CA TYR A 60 -12.94 6.02 -4.15
C TYR A 60 -12.99 7.51 -3.79
N LYS A 61 -13.35 8.32 -4.78
CA LYS A 61 -13.41 9.78 -4.67
C LYS A 61 -14.25 10.25 -3.48
N GLY A 62 -13.71 11.22 -2.73
CA GLY A 62 -14.33 11.80 -1.53
C GLY A 62 -13.97 11.10 -0.21
N HIS A 63 -13.37 9.90 -0.26
CA HIS A 63 -12.98 9.19 0.96
C HIS A 63 -11.93 9.96 1.78
N TRP A 64 -10.93 10.51 1.12
CA TRP A 64 -9.84 11.21 1.81
C TRP A 64 -10.28 12.54 2.42
N ASP A 65 -11.20 13.26 1.80
CA ASP A 65 -11.78 14.48 2.36
C ASP A 65 -12.57 14.18 3.63
N GLN A 66 -13.32 13.07 3.67
CA GLN A 66 -14.00 12.62 4.88
C GLN A 66 -13.00 12.27 5.99
N MET A 67 -11.96 11.50 5.69
CA MET A 67 -10.93 11.12 6.67
C MET A 67 -10.19 12.36 7.20
N LYS A 68 -9.90 13.31 6.34
CA LYS A 68 -9.29 14.59 6.73
C LYS A 68 -10.20 15.38 7.68
N SER A 69 -11.48 15.46 7.37
CA SER A 69 -12.48 16.14 8.24
C SER A 69 -12.59 15.47 9.61
N TYR A 70 -12.56 14.13 9.67
CA TYR A 70 -12.59 13.41 10.95
C TYR A 70 -11.31 13.64 11.77
N ARG A 71 -10.15 13.68 11.11
CA ARG A 71 -8.88 14.02 11.74
C ARG A 71 -8.90 15.44 12.29
N GLU A 72 -9.36 16.41 11.51
CA GLU A 72 -9.42 17.82 11.91
C GLU A 72 -10.40 18.06 13.07
N LEU A 73 -11.49 17.30 13.12
CA LEU A 73 -12.41 17.29 14.27
C LEU A 73 -11.78 16.62 15.50
N GLY A 74 -10.66 15.93 15.37
CA GLY A 74 -9.97 15.25 16.46
C GLY A 74 -10.46 13.85 16.78
N LEU A 75 -11.28 13.22 15.91
CA LEU A 75 -11.82 11.87 16.13
C LEU A 75 -10.73 10.77 16.16
N PHE A 76 -9.52 11.06 15.68
CA PHE A 76 -8.39 10.10 15.71
C PHE A 76 -7.44 10.31 16.89
N SER A 77 -7.79 11.19 17.83
CA SER A 77 -6.97 11.44 19.01
C SER A 77 -7.16 10.34 20.06
N ASP A 78 -6.03 9.92 20.65
CA ASP A 78 -6.01 9.03 21.82
C ASP A 78 -6.06 9.81 23.14
N GLU A 79 -5.92 11.15 23.11
CA GLU A 79 -6.02 11.99 24.27
C GLU A 79 -7.44 11.95 24.85
N LYS A 80 -7.55 11.60 26.14
CA LYS A 80 -8.84 11.48 26.80
C LYS A 80 -9.48 12.83 26.99
N ILE A 81 -10.74 12.91 26.62
CA ILE A 81 -11.61 14.05 26.89
C ILE A 81 -12.66 13.68 27.95
N THR A 82 -13.04 14.65 28.75
CA THR A 82 -14.11 14.49 29.76
C THR A 82 -15.41 14.99 29.16
N PHE A 83 -16.41 14.13 29.09
CA PHE A 83 -17.77 14.51 28.76
C PHE A 83 -18.72 14.04 29.85
N LYS A 84 -19.39 14.98 30.52
CA LYS A 84 -20.17 14.74 31.75
C LYS A 84 -19.27 14.08 32.82
N ASN A 85 -19.60 12.87 33.24
CA ASN A 85 -18.88 12.12 34.28
C ASN A 85 -18.03 10.97 33.71
N SER A 86 -17.79 10.94 32.41
CA SER A 86 -17.04 9.87 31.73
C SER A 86 -15.82 10.42 31.00
N ASN A 87 -14.74 9.67 31.08
CA ASN A 87 -13.53 9.93 30.31
C ASN A 87 -13.40 8.87 29.21
N PHE A 88 -13.19 9.31 27.98
CA PHE A 88 -12.95 8.42 26.85
C PHE A 88 -12.03 9.09 25.82
N SER A 89 -11.38 8.32 24.97
CA SER A 89 -10.68 8.88 23.82
C SER A 89 -11.64 9.06 22.64
N PRO A 90 -11.51 10.14 21.87
CA PRO A 90 -12.28 10.31 20.62
C PRO A 90 -12.15 9.13 19.68
N ARG A 91 -10.95 8.52 19.58
CA ARG A 91 -10.70 7.34 18.76
C ARG A 91 -11.50 6.12 19.20
N GLU A 92 -11.54 5.81 20.50
CA GLU A 92 -12.33 4.70 21.04
C GLU A 92 -13.81 4.89 20.70
N PHE A 93 -14.32 6.11 20.87
CA PHE A 93 -15.70 6.42 20.52
C PHE A 93 -15.97 6.29 19.02
N TYR A 94 -15.08 6.83 18.18
CA TYR A 94 -15.17 6.69 16.72
C TYR A 94 -15.19 5.22 16.30
N HIS A 95 -14.30 4.38 16.84
CA HIS A 95 -14.24 2.96 16.53
C HIS A 95 -15.55 2.24 16.95
N SER A 96 -16.09 2.56 18.13
CA SER A 96 -17.34 1.93 18.58
C SER A 96 -18.54 2.23 17.66
N LEU A 97 -18.52 3.38 16.98
CA LEU A 97 -19.54 3.72 15.97
C LEU A 97 -19.27 3.08 14.61
N LEU A 98 -17.99 2.91 14.24
CA LEU A 98 -17.58 2.44 12.93
C LEU A 98 -17.62 0.92 12.81
N GLU A 99 -17.09 0.19 13.79
CA GLU A 99 -16.96 -1.28 13.74
C GLU A 99 -18.25 -2.02 13.37
N PRO A 100 -19.43 -1.69 13.95
CA PRO A 100 -20.67 -2.36 13.56
C PRO A 100 -21.09 -2.14 12.11
N LYS A 101 -20.50 -1.13 11.45
CA LYS A 101 -20.81 -0.75 10.07
C LYS A 101 -19.81 -1.32 9.05
N LEU A 102 -18.72 -1.91 9.51
CA LEU A 102 -17.68 -2.51 8.65
C LEU A 102 -17.90 -4.00 8.38
N GLY A 103 -18.89 -4.63 9.00
CA GLY A 103 -19.29 -6.00 8.71
C GLY A 103 -20.05 -6.06 7.39
N PHE A 104 -19.50 -6.75 6.40
CA PHE A 104 -20.17 -7.03 5.14
C PHE A 104 -20.31 -8.54 4.98
N ASP A 105 -21.49 -8.99 4.56
CA ASP A 105 -21.71 -10.37 4.13
C ASP A 105 -21.16 -10.62 2.72
N ASP A 106 -20.93 -9.54 1.97
CA ASP A 106 -20.36 -9.57 0.62
C ASP A 106 -18.84 -9.68 0.69
N ARG A 107 -18.29 -10.75 0.09
CA ARG A 107 -16.85 -11.03 0.05
C ARG A 107 -16.20 -10.60 -1.25
N LEU A 108 -16.88 -9.84 -2.10
CA LEU A 108 -16.37 -9.39 -3.38
C LEU A 108 -15.49 -8.16 -3.20
N ASP A 109 -14.21 -8.38 -2.96
CA ASP A 109 -13.22 -7.30 -2.85
C ASP A 109 -12.46 -7.05 -4.17
N ILE A 110 -11.82 -5.89 -4.24
CA ILE A 110 -10.89 -5.52 -5.31
C ILE A 110 -9.59 -5.04 -4.68
N CYS A 111 -8.48 -5.61 -5.12
CA CYS A 111 -7.14 -5.14 -4.76
C CYS A 111 -6.46 -4.52 -5.98
N LEU A 112 -6.06 -3.27 -5.86
CA LEU A 112 -5.41 -2.49 -6.91
C LEU A 112 -3.99 -2.13 -6.49
N MET A 113 -3.06 -2.27 -7.43
CA MET A 113 -1.69 -1.82 -7.24
C MET A 113 -1.14 -1.25 -8.54
N ARG A 114 -0.47 -0.12 -8.44
CA ARG A 114 0.32 0.48 -9.51
C ARG A 114 1.70 0.82 -8.96
N VAL A 115 2.73 0.37 -9.65
CA VAL A 115 4.12 0.68 -9.31
C VAL A 115 4.78 1.29 -10.53
N ASP A 116 5.16 2.55 -10.42
CA ASP A 116 5.85 3.30 -11.46
C ASP A 116 7.32 3.49 -11.08
N GLY A 117 8.20 3.18 -12.00
CA GLY A 117 9.64 3.43 -11.86
C GLY A 117 10.15 4.30 -12.99
N TYR A 118 10.84 5.39 -12.64
CA TYR A 118 11.42 6.32 -13.60
C TYR A 118 12.94 6.41 -13.42
N GLY A 119 13.64 6.46 -14.54
CA GLY A 119 15.10 6.54 -14.51
C GLY A 119 15.71 6.79 -15.88
N PHE A 120 16.93 6.30 -16.05
CA PHE A 120 17.64 6.38 -17.32
C PHE A 120 18.07 4.97 -17.77
N ASN A 121 17.82 4.66 -19.03
CA ASN A 121 18.36 3.47 -19.69
C ASN A 121 19.20 3.94 -20.89
N ASN A 122 20.49 3.61 -20.90
CA ASN A 122 21.44 4.08 -21.91
C ASN A 122 21.36 5.60 -22.13
N ASN A 123 21.38 6.38 -21.05
CA ASN A 123 21.27 7.86 -21.02
C ASN A 123 19.96 8.44 -21.60
N LYS A 124 18.96 7.62 -21.88
CA LYS A 124 17.63 8.06 -22.29
C LYS A 124 16.67 7.94 -21.09
N LYS A 125 15.82 8.93 -20.89
CA LYS A 125 14.73 8.83 -19.92
C LYS A 125 13.89 7.60 -20.24
N SER A 126 13.54 6.85 -19.23
CA SER A 126 12.74 5.62 -19.35
C SER A 126 11.88 5.45 -18.12
N GLY A 127 10.64 5.04 -18.33
CA GLY A 127 9.71 4.69 -17.27
C GLY A 127 9.14 3.29 -17.51
N ILE A 128 8.82 2.63 -16.42
CA ILE A 128 8.12 1.34 -16.42
C ILE A 128 6.96 1.41 -15.44
N ARG A 129 5.90 0.67 -15.77
CA ARG A 129 4.72 0.52 -14.91
C ARG A 129 4.38 -0.95 -14.78
N TYR A 130 4.14 -1.37 -13.54
CA TYR A 130 3.42 -2.59 -13.22
C TYR A 130 2.06 -2.21 -12.66
N GLU A 131 1.01 -2.82 -13.18
CA GLU A 131 -0.35 -2.59 -12.73
C GLU A 131 -1.07 -3.91 -12.50
N VAL A 132 -1.82 -3.95 -11.42
CA VAL A 132 -2.61 -5.10 -10.99
C VAL A 132 -4.01 -4.66 -10.67
N VAL A 133 -4.97 -5.38 -11.20
CA VAL A 133 -6.38 -5.33 -10.82
C VAL A 133 -6.78 -6.77 -10.47
N GLU A 134 -6.82 -7.08 -9.20
CA GLU A 134 -7.21 -8.39 -8.70
C GLU A 134 -8.59 -8.31 -8.06
N LYS A 135 -9.42 -9.32 -8.31
CA LYS A 135 -10.76 -9.44 -7.77
C LYS A 135 -10.89 -10.76 -7.01
N TYR A 136 -11.97 -10.90 -6.27
CA TYR A 136 -12.37 -12.17 -5.68
C TYR A 136 -12.29 -13.30 -6.72
N ASP A 137 -11.78 -14.44 -6.32
CA ASP A 137 -11.60 -15.62 -7.18
C ASP A 137 -12.63 -16.70 -6.84
N ASP A 138 -13.62 -16.84 -7.70
CA ASP A 138 -14.71 -17.83 -7.53
C ASP A 138 -14.20 -19.27 -7.47
N LYS A 139 -13.05 -19.59 -8.07
CA LYS A 139 -12.51 -20.95 -8.11
C LYS A 139 -11.85 -21.34 -6.79
N THR A 140 -11.07 -20.46 -6.23
CA THR A 140 -10.33 -20.68 -4.97
C THR A 140 -11.09 -20.17 -3.77
N GLN A 141 -12.13 -19.34 -3.98
CA GLN A 141 -12.89 -18.62 -2.96
C GLN A 141 -12.03 -17.69 -2.09
N PHE A 142 -10.88 -17.27 -2.61
CA PHE A 142 -10.04 -16.29 -1.95
C PHE A 142 -10.43 -14.86 -2.33
N MET A 143 -10.45 -14.00 -1.34
CA MET A 143 -10.51 -12.56 -1.56
C MET A 143 -9.21 -12.06 -2.21
N ALA A 144 -9.29 -10.97 -2.96
CA ALA A 144 -8.14 -10.38 -3.62
C ALA A 144 -7.04 -9.98 -2.63
N MET A 145 -7.42 -9.42 -1.48
CA MET A 145 -6.48 -9.04 -0.42
C MET A 145 -5.86 -10.27 0.26
N GLU A 146 -6.61 -11.35 0.47
CA GLU A 146 -6.09 -12.61 1.02
C GLU A 146 -5.02 -13.20 0.10
N LYS A 147 -5.26 -13.21 -1.21
CA LYS A 147 -4.29 -13.68 -2.20
C LYS A 147 -2.99 -12.87 -2.12
N TRP A 148 -3.07 -11.55 -2.16
CA TRP A 148 -1.88 -10.71 -2.15
C TRP A 148 -1.09 -10.81 -0.86
N THR A 149 -1.75 -10.87 0.28
CA THR A 149 -1.11 -10.99 1.59
C THR A 149 -0.55 -12.40 1.81
N GLY A 150 -1.38 -13.42 1.62
CA GLY A 150 -1.01 -14.81 1.91
C GLY A 150 0.05 -15.36 0.95
N TRP A 151 -0.07 -15.07 -0.34
CA TRP A 151 0.89 -15.58 -1.32
C TRP A 151 2.24 -14.88 -1.25
N HIS A 152 2.28 -13.59 -0.93
CA HIS A 152 3.55 -12.94 -0.63
C HIS A 152 4.30 -13.66 0.50
N ALA A 153 3.64 -13.92 1.61
CA ALA A 153 4.23 -14.65 2.73
C ALA A 153 4.67 -16.07 2.33
N SER A 154 3.85 -16.80 1.57
CA SER A 154 4.17 -18.16 1.12
C SER A 154 5.34 -18.20 0.14
N ILE A 155 5.46 -17.21 -0.76
CA ILE A 155 6.63 -17.10 -1.65
C ILE A 155 7.91 -16.91 -0.84
N VAL A 156 7.90 -15.98 0.12
CA VAL A 156 9.07 -15.72 0.97
C VAL A 156 9.45 -16.99 1.75
N MET A 157 8.47 -17.69 2.32
CA MET A 157 8.68 -18.96 3.02
C MET A 157 9.34 -20.01 2.09
N GLN A 158 8.84 -20.18 0.87
CA GLN A 158 9.43 -21.10 -0.11
C GLN A 158 10.87 -20.74 -0.44
N LYS A 159 11.16 -19.42 -0.60
CA LYS A 159 12.52 -18.93 -0.88
C LYS A 159 13.50 -19.09 0.30
N ILE A 160 12.98 -19.13 1.51
CA ILE A 160 13.78 -19.51 2.69
C ILE A 160 14.06 -21.01 2.66
N MET A 161 13.06 -21.84 2.38
CA MET A 161 13.18 -23.30 2.38
C MET A 161 14.10 -23.81 1.27
N ASP A 162 14.09 -23.19 0.07
CA ASP A 162 14.96 -23.57 -1.05
C ASP A 162 16.38 -22.97 -0.95
N GLY A 163 16.64 -22.19 0.10
CA GLY A 163 17.96 -21.59 0.38
C GLY A 163 18.28 -20.35 -0.46
N THR A 164 17.33 -19.82 -1.24
CA THR A 164 17.49 -18.56 -1.99
C THR A 164 17.68 -17.40 -1.02
N ILE A 165 16.85 -17.34 0.03
CA ILE A 165 17.00 -16.37 1.13
C ILE A 165 17.85 -17.02 2.22
N LYS A 166 18.99 -16.40 2.52
CA LYS A 166 19.91 -16.90 3.56
C LYS A 166 19.37 -16.61 4.96
N PRO A 167 19.76 -17.41 5.99
CA PRO A 167 19.41 -17.12 7.39
C PRO A 167 19.90 -15.73 7.80
N GLY A 168 19.07 -14.99 8.53
CA GLY A 168 19.39 -13.66 9.03
C GLY A 168 18.16 -12.80 9.23
N ALA A 169 18.36 -11.54 9.63
CA ALA A 169 17.34 -10.52 9.70
C ALA A 169 17.55 -9.52 8.55
N TYR A 170 16.70 -9.57 7.56
CA TYR A 170 16.77 -8.73 6.37
C TYR A 170 15.45 -8.03 6.09
N PRO A 171 15.45 -6.77 5.65
CA PRO A 171 14.28 -6.18 5.03
C PRO A 171 13.99 -6.91 3.71
N ILE A 172 12.72 -7.05 3.35
CA ILE A 172 12.28 -7.87 2.22
C ILE A 172 12.91 -7.44 0.90
N GLU A 173 13.09 -6.15 0.69
CA GLU A 173 13.70 -5.58 -0.52
C GLU A 173 15.20 -5.89 -0.67
N LYS A 174 15.83 -6.45 0.37
CA LYS A 174 17.21 -6.98 0.34
C LYS A 174 17.26 -8.51 0.38
N ALA A 175 16.21 -9.15 0.90
CA ALA A 175 16.15 -10.59 1.06
C ALA A 175 15.78 -11.31 -0.25
N LEU A 176 14.89 -10.71 -1.06
CA LEU A 176 14.38 -11.30 -2.29
C LEU A 176 14.45 -10.29 -3.44
N SER A 177 14.99 -10.71 -4.58
CA SER A 177 15.04 -9.85 -5.76
C SER A 177 13.64 -9.65 -6.36
N GLY A 178 13.40 -8.47 -6.96
CA GLY A 178 12.14 -8.19 -7.64
C GLY A 178 11.85 -9.18 -8.78
N ASN A 179 12.90 -9.66 -9.49
CA ASN A 179 12.75 -10.64 -10.57
C ASN A 179 12.32 -12.00 -10.04
N ASP A 180 12.91 -12.46 -8.94
CA ASP A 180 12.53 -13.75 -8.34
C ASP A 180 11.09 -13.69 -7.82
N PHE A 181 10.72 -12.59 -7.17
CA PHE A 181 9.36 -12.37 -6.74
C PHE A 181 8.38 -12.32 -7.91
N TYR A 182 8.69 -11.54 -8.96
CA TYR A 182 7.87 -11.44 -10.16
C TYR A 182 7.64 -12.81 -10.82
N ASN A 183 8.70 -13.62 -10.99
CA ASN A 183 8.58 -14.96 -11.55
C ASN A 183 7.67 -15.86 -10.72
N GLU A 184 7.70 -15.74 -9.41
CA GLU A 184 6.82 -16.54 -8.52
C GLU A 184 5.35 -16.10 -8.61
N ILE A 185 5.07 -14.80 -8.73
CA ILE A 185 3.70 -14.32 -8.89
C ILE A 185 3.12 -14.72 -10.27
N ILE A 186 3.89 -14.66 -11.32
CA ILE A 186 3.45 -15.12 -12.67
C ILE A 186 3.08 -16.61 -12.66
N LYS A 187 3.85 -17.46 -11.98
CA LYS A 187 3.52 -18.89 -11.82
C LYS A 187 2.16 -19.13 -11.11
N ARG A 188 1.70 -18.15 -10.34
CA ARG A 188 0.43 -18.19 -9.60
C ARG A 188 -0.72 -17.53 -10.36
N ASN A 189 -0.52 -17.25 -11.65
CA ASN A 189 -1.51 -16.65 -12.55
C ASN A 189 -2.06 -15.28 -12.12
N TYR A 190 -1.23 -14.47 -11.46
CA TYR A 190 -1.61 -13.07 -11.22
C TYR A 190 -1.67 -12.30 -12.53
N ASN A 191 -2.71 -11.50 -12.68
CA ASN A 191 -2.86 -10.62 -13.82
C ASN A 191 -2.07 -9.32 -13.60
N ILE A 192 -0.77 -9.35 -13.97
CA ILE A 192 0.09 -8.17 -13.90
C ILE A 192 0.29 -7.63 -15.30
N LYS A 193 -0.16 -6.40 -15.51
CA LYS A 193 0.15 -5.65 -16.74
C LYS A 193 1.50 -4.96 -16.58
N PHE A 194 2.39 -5.18 -17.52
CA PHE A 194 3.66 -4.43 -17.64
C PHE A 194 3.58 -3.48 -18.83
N SER A 195 4.00 -2.24 -18.66
CA SER A 195 4.08 -1.26 -19.75
C SER A 195 5.30 -0.36 -19.59
N LYS A 196 5.80 0.13 -20.73
CA LYS A 196 6.74 1.25 -20.74
C LYS A 196 5.95 2.55 -20.73
N ILE A 197 6.40 3.49 -19.91
CA ILE A 197 5.80 4.81 -19.79
C ILE A 197 6.88 5.88 -20.07
N ASN A 198 6.45 7.04 -20.60
CA ASN A 198 7.34 8.14 -20.98
C ASN A 198 7.56 9.14 -19.84
#